data_038d405ec9eae19f1dc735f9073f325e
#
_entry.id   038d405ec9eae19f1dc735f9073f325e
#
_cell.length_a   1.000
_cell.length_b   1.000
_cell.length_c   1.000
_cell.angle_alpha   90.00
_cell.angle_beta   90.00
_cell.angle_gamma   90.00
#
_symmetry.space_group_name_H-M   'P 1'
#
loop_
_entity.id
_entity.type
_entity.pdbx_description
1 polymer ?
#
loop_
_entity_poly.entity_id
_entity_poly.type
_entity_poly.pdbx_seq_one_letter_code
_entity_poly.pdbx_strand_id
1 'polypeptide(L)'
;MTRKLGVSAALVDGDLVPGDVSLDGDVVAAVGLPPAPGGRIAAPGLVDLQVNGFAGVDLMAAEVDEMLALAAALPTYGVTAFLPTLITAAATDTDRALDRLTEAFGGSSAGAARSLGVHLEGPYLSPRRLGTHPPEYRRDPDPDELAAWRRRADVVAVTIAPELPGAVGLVKSLASEGVLVSLGHSDATAHEAGLAFDAGARTVTHLFNAMSPLHHREPGLPGAALARPDVVVQLVLDGHHLAPEVVRVVWAAARGRVVLVTDATAAAGRPDGRFALGDVALDVTDGAVRNSDGALAGSALTLSAAIVNAVELGIDSVEALRAVTSAPAALIGRDDVGVLRPGSRGDVTVLDDDRVLRTTYLGGVPVA
;
A
#
# COMPACT_ATOMS: atom_id res chain seq x y z
N MET A 1 -6.30 -32.74 0.15
CA MET A 1 -7.69 -32.85 0.64
C MET A 1 -8.35 -31.49 0.47
N THR A 2 -9.45 -31.45 -0.25
CA THR A 2 -10.19 -30.21 -0.49
C THR A 2 -10.82 -29.69 0.80
N ARG A 3 -10.53 -28.45 1.18
CA ARG A 3 -11.07 -27.77 2.37
C ARG A 3 -12.08 -26.72 1.93
N LYS A 4 -13.28 -26.73 2.49
CA LYS A 4 -14.23 -25.62 2.38
C LYS A 4 -13.94 -24.55 3.44
N LEU A 5 -14.12 -23.28 3.08
CA LEU A 5 -13.86 -22.15 3.98
C LEU A 5 -15.03 -21.86 4.92
N GLY A 6 -16.24 -22.33 4.61
CA GLY A 6 -17.44 -22.10 5.44
C GLY A 6 -17.95 -20.67 5.32
N VAL A 7 -17.98 -20.12 4.10
CA VAL A 7 -18.45 -18.76 3.83
C VAL A 7 -19.76 -18.76 3.05
N SER A 8 -20.52 -17.67 3.17
CA SER A 8 -21.80 -17.48 2.46
C SER A 8 -21.64 -16.83 1.08
N ALA A 9 -20.54 -16.07 0.88
CA ALA A 9 -20.23 -15.41 -0.36
C ALA A 9 -18.71 -15.20 -0.50
N ALA A 10 -18.27 -14.89 -1.71
CA ALA A 10 -16.87 -14.60 -2.00
C ALA A 10 -16.73 -13.40 -2.95
N LEU A 11 -15.67 -12.60 -2.76
CA LEU A 11 -15.29 -11.53 -3.69
C LEU A 11 -14.53 -12.16 -4.87
N VAL A 12 -15.21 -12.30 -6.02
CA VAL A 12 -14.67 -12.90 -7.24
C VAL A 12 -14.67 -11.86 -8.34
N ASP A 13 -13.51 -11.62 -8.96
CA ASP A 13 -13.33 -10.61 -10.02
C ASP A 13 -13.91 -9.22 -9.67
N GLY A 14 -13.86 -8.90 -8.38
CA GLY A 14 -14.35 -7.63 -7.83
C GLY A 14 -15.86 -7.61 -7.50
N ASP A 15 -16.62 -8.66 -7.72
CA ASP A 15 -18.03 -8.76 -7.37
C ASP A 15 -18.26 -9.75 -6.23
N LEU A 16 -19.24 -9.47 -5.38
CA LEU A 16 -19.63 -10.40 -4.32
C LEU A 16 -20.55 -11.47 -4.87
N VAL A 17 -20.02 -12.68 -5.04
CA VAL A 17 -20.74 -13.84 -5.58
C VAL A 17 -21.22 -14.73 -4.43
N PRO A 18 -22.52 -15.07 -4.35
CA PRO A 18 -23.01 -16.04 -3.36
C PRO A 18 -22.35 -17.40 -3.52
N GLY A 19 -21.97 -18.03 -2.40
CA GLY A 19 -21.42 -19.37 -2.38
C GLY A 19 -20.12 -19.50 -1.59
N ASP A 20 -19.84 -20.77 -1.22
CA ASP A 20 -18.61 -21.11 -0.49
C ASP A 20 -17.43 -21.29 -1.45
N VAL A 21 -16.23 -21.24 -0.87
CA VAL A 21 -14.94 -21.43 -1.54
C VAL A 21 -14.28 -22.70 -1.02
N SER A 22 -13.61 -23.44 -1.88
CA SER A 22 -12.77 -24.55 -1.47
C SER A 22 -11.32 -24.36 -1.93
N LEU A 23 -10.41 -24.83 -1.08
CA LEU A 23 -8.97 -24.89 -1.36
C LEU A 23 -8.55 -26.36 -1.51
N ASP A 24 -7.62 -26.66 -2.42
CA ASP A 24 -6.95 -27.96 -2.52
C ASP A 24 -5.44 -27.73 -2.54
N GLY A 25 -4.78 -28.16 -1.46
CA GLY A 25 -3.39 -27.78 -1.23
C GLY A 25 -3.25 -26.26 -1.15
N ASP A 26 -2.42 -25.72 -1.99
CA ASP A 26 -2.04 -24.30 -2.04
C ASP A 26 -2.86 -23.46 -3.06
N VAL A 27 -3.87 -24.05 -3.70
CA VAL A 27 -4.67 -23.38 -4.73
C VAL A 27 -6.15 -23.30 -4.36
N VAL A 28 -6.83 -22.31 -4.93
CA VAL A 28 -8.29 -22.22 -4.94
C VAL A 28 -8.83 -23.29 -5.90
N ALA A 29 -9.59 -24.24 -5.38
CA ALA A 29 -10.14 -25.34 -6.19
C ALA A 29 -11.46 -24.94 -6.83
N ALA A 30 -12.36 -24.29 -6.08
CA ALA A 30 -13.66 -23.85 -6.59
C ALA A 30 -14.19 -22.65 -5.82
N VAL A 31 -15.03 -21.85 -6.50
CA VAL A 31 -15.81 -20.75 -5.95
C VAL A 31 -17.29 -20.94 -6.30
N GLY A 32 -18.22 -20.32 -5.57
CA GLY A 32 -19.65 -20.43 -5.83
C GLY A 32 -20.24 -21.81 -5.46
N LEU A 33 -19.62 -22.54 -4.54
CA LEU A 33 -20.17 -23.77 -3.97
C LEU A 33 -21.42 -23.45 -3.12
N PRO A 34 -22.26 -24.45 -2.77
CA PRO A 34 -23.40 -24.22 -1.87
C PRO A 34 -22.96 -23.41 -0.65
N PRO A 35 -23.60 -22.26 -0.37
CA PRO A 35 -23.18 -21.33 0.67
C PRO A 35 -23.29 -21.93 2.06
N ALA A 36 -22.33 -21.62 2.92
CA ALA A 36 -22.44 -21.96 4.34
C ALA A 36 -23.40 -20.99 5.04
N PRO A 37 -24.03 -21.40 6.16
CA PRO A 37 -24.84 -20.50 6.97
C PRO A 37 -23.97 -19.42 7.64
N GLY A 38 -24.55 -18.24 7.85
CA GLY A 38 -23.86 -17.07 8.39
C GLY A 38 -23.44 -16.10 7.30
N GLY A 39 -23.04 -14.90 7.70
CA GLY A 39 -22.70 -13.81 6.78
C GLY A 39 -21.22 -13.70 6.43
N ARG A 40 -20.40 -14.72 6.78
CA ARG A 40 -18.95 -14.67 6.46
C ARG A 40 -18.72 -14.61 4.96
N ILE A 41 -17.73 -13.82 4.58
CA ILE A 41 -17.29 -13.71 3.18
C ILE A 41 -15.82 -14.08 3.04
N ALA A 42 -15.48 -14.68 1.90
CA ALA A 42 -14.09 -14.84 1.48
C ALA A 42 -13.72 -13.68 0.52
N ALA A 43 -12.56 -13.10 0.74
CA ALA A 43 -11.93 -12.17 -0.19
C ALA A 43 -10.53 -12.68 -0.54
N PRO A 44 -9.94 -12.24 -1.66
CA PRO A 44 -8.51 -12.46 -1.90
C PRO A 44 -7.67 -12.02 -0.71
N GLY A 45 -6.47 -12.54 -0.58
CA GLY A 45 -5.49 -11.99 0.35
C GLY A 45 -5.24 -10.50 0.06
N LEU A 46 -5.10 -9.70 1.12
CA LEU A 46 -4.93 -8.25 1.00
C LEU A 46 -3.57 -7.90 0.41
N VAL A 47 -3.52 -6.80 -0.34
CA VAL A 47 -2.33 -6.28 -1.01
C VAL A 47 -2.06 -4.86 -0.52
N ASP A 48 -0.93 -4.63 0.13
CA ASP A 48 -0.52 -3.33 0.66
C ASP A 48 0.65 -2.75 -0.13
N LEU A 49 0.46 -1.59 -0.74
CA LEU A 49 1.48 -0.98 -1.61
C LEU A 49 2.42 -0.01 -0.90
N GLN A 50 2.27 0.17 0.41
CA GLN A 50 3.14 1.08 1.18
C GLN A 50 3.31 0.59 2.61
N VAL A 51 4.41 -0.13 2.86
CA VAL A 51 4.78 -0.67 4.17
C VAL A 51 6.22 -0.29 4.47
N ASN A 52 6.43 0.70 5.33
CA ASN A 52 7.76 1.15 5.76
C ASN A 52 8.31 0.30 6.91
N GLY A 53 7.40 -0.32 7.66
CA GLY A 53 7.71 -1.19 8.79
C GLY A 53 6.46 -1.88 9.33
N PHE A 54 6.62 -2.86 10.20
CA PHE A 54 5.53 -3.58 10.84
C PHE A 54 6.02 -4.35 12.06
N ALA A 55 5.15 -4.55 13.07
CA ALA A 55 5.39 -5.41 14.23
C ALA A 55 6.70 -5.11 15.01
N GLY A 56 7.14 -3.86 15.03
CA GLY A 56 8.36 -3.42 15.70
C GLY A 56 9.58 -3.35 14.79
N VAL A 57 9.47 -3.71 13.52
CA VAL A 57 10.55 -3.74 12.53
C VAL A 57 10.44 -2.54 11.59
N ASP A 58 11.51 -1.78 11.42
CA ASP A 58 11.66 -0.69 10.45
C ASP A 58 12.52 -1.17 9.28
N LEU A 59 11.99 -1.14 8.05
CA LEU A 59 12.66 -1.70 6.87
C LEU A 59 13.92 -0.93 6.44
N MET A 60 14.07 0.34 6.83
CA MET A 60 15.29 1.10 6.55
C MET A 60 16.49 0.57 7.34
N ALA A 61 16.27 0.10 8.58
CA ALA A 61 17.30 -0.30 9.51
C ALA A 61 17.42 -1.82 9.71
N ALA A 62 16.37 -2.58 9.37
CA ALA A 62 16.23 -4.00 9.65
C ALA A 62 17.33 -4.87 9.03
N GLU A 63 17.71 -5.92 9.75
CA GLU A 63 18.48 -7.02 9.21
C GLU A 63 17.55 -8.02 8.49
N VAL A 64 18.14 -8.91 7.68
CA VAL A 64 17.39 -9.87 6.84
C VAL A 64 16.38 -10.70 7.65
N ASP A 65 16.79 -11.23 8.80
CA ASP A 65 15.92 -12.04 9.66
C ASP A 65 14.73 -11.23 10.22
N GLU A 66 14.94 -9.95 10.51
CA GLU A 66 13.88 -9.05 10.97
C GLU A 66 12.89 -8.74 9.83
N MET A 67 13.37 -8.52 8.60
CA MET A 67 12.53 -8.36 7.43
C MET A 67 11.66 -9.59 7.15
N LEU A 68 12.23 -10.79 7.31
CA LEU A 68 11.49 -12.05 7.18
C LEU A 68 10.44 -12.20 8.30
N ALA A 69 10.76 -11.79 9.53
CA ALA A 69 9.81 -11.79 10.65
C ALA A 69 8.66 -10.81 10.41
N LEU A 70 8.94 -9.62 9.87
CA LEU A 70 7.91 -8.66 9.45
C LEU A 70 6.95 -9.30 8.44
N ALA A 71 7.49 -9.89 7.37
CA ALA A 71 6.70 -10.53 6.33
C ALA A 71 5.85 -11.70 6.86
N ALA A 72 6.34 -12.43 7.86
CA ALA A 72 5.60 -13.50 8.54
C ALA A 72 4.48 -12.97 9.46
N ALA A 73 4.60 -11.73 9.97
CA ALA A 73 3.58 -11.11 10.81
C ALA A 73 2.39 -10.52 10.01
N LEU A 74 2.62 -10.03 8.80
CA LEU A 74 1.62 -9.37 7.96
C LEU A 74 0.35 -10.22 7.72
N PRO A 75 0.41 -11.55 7.47
CA PRO A 75 -0.77 -12.37 7.24
C PRO A 75 -1.72 -12.46 8.44
N THR A 76 -1.25 -12.24 9.66
CA THR A 76 -2.11 -12.16 10.86
C THR A 76 -3.14 -11.02 10.75
N TYR A 77 -2.85 -10.02 9.90
CA TYR A 77 -3.71 -8.88 9.61
C TYR A 77 -4.27 -8.89 8.18
N GLY A 78 -4.25 -10.05 7.51
CA GLY A 78 -4.85 -10.25 6.21
C GLY A 78 -3.94 -9.98 5.02
N VAL A 79 -2.79 -9.34 5.19
CA VAL A 79 -1.89 -8.96 4.11
C VAL A 79 -1.09 -10.18 3.65
N THR A 80 -1.29 -10.60 2.41
CA THR A 80 -0.59 -11.76 1.81
C THR A 80 0.44 -11.35 0.78
N ALA A 81 0.40 -10.08 0.36
CA ALA A 81 1.36 -9.49 -0.56
C ALA A 81 1.54 -8.00 -0.25
N PHE A 82 2.75 -7.48 -0.40
CA PHE A 82 3.04 -6.09 -0.04
C PHE A 82 4.22 -5.51 -0.84
N LEU A 83 4.35 -4.18 -0.84
CA LEU A 83 5.55 -3.48 -1.27
C LEU A 83 6.31 -2.97 -0.03
N PRO A 84 7.48 -3.55 0.29
CA PRO A 84 8.44 -2.89 1.17
C PRO A 84 8.72 -1.49 0.66
N THR A 85 8.60 -0.49 1.54
CA THR A 85 8.77 0.91 1.20
C THR A 85 9.97 1.49 1.93
N LEU A 86 10.86 2.12 1.19
CA LEU A 86 12.01 2.83 1.72
C LEU A 86 11.80 4.33 1.60
N ILE A 87 11.92 5.04 2.71
CA ILE A 87 11.83 6.51 2.74
C ILE A 87 13.14 7.16 2.30
N THR A 88 13.12 8.47 2.12
CA THR A 88 14.32 9.29 1.86
C THR A 88 15.39 9.07 2.94
N ALA A 89 16.59 8.69 2.51
CA ALA A 89 17.74 8.45 3.37
C ALA A 89 19.05 8.80 2.65
N ALA A 90 20.18 8.68 3.35
CA ALA A 90 21.50 8.72 2.70
C ALA A 90 21.61 7.62 1.65
N ALA A 91 22.28 7.90 0.53
CA ALA A 91 22.39 6.92 -0.58
C ALA A 91 22.99 5.58 -0.13
N THR A 92 23.96 5.61 0.78
CA THR A 92 24.58 4.40 1.36
C THR A 92 23.62 3.58 2.21
N ASP A 93 22.66 4.21 2.87
CA ASP A 93 21.68 3.51 3.70
C ASP A 93 20.57 2.93 2.81
N THR A 94 20.15 3.67 1.79
CA THR A 94 19.27 3.15 0.74
C THR A 94 19.89 1.94 0.02
N ASP A 95 21.17 2.03 -0.36
CA ASP A 95 21.92 0.92 -0.97
C ASP A 95 21.88 -0.33 -0.09
N ARG A 96 22.18 -0.17 1.21
CA ARG A 96 22.20 -1.26 2.19
C ARG A 96 20.81 -1.88 2.37
N ALA A 97 19.77 -1.04 2.49
CA ALA A 97 18.41 -1.51 2.65
C ALA A 97 17.94 -2.30 1.40
N LEU A 98 18.27 -1.83 0.20
CA LEU A 98 17.95 -2.52 -1.04
C LEU A 98 18.65 -3.89 -1.16
N ASP A 99 19.94 -3.97 -0.80
CA ASP A 99 20.68 -5.23 -0.80
C ASP A 99 20.06 -6.25 0.18
N ARG A 100 19.68 -5.79 1.39
CA ARG A 100 19.01 -6.64 2.40
C ARG A 100 17.60 -7.06 1.98
N LEU A 101 16.80 -6.17 1.38
CA LEU A 101 15.48 -6.52 0.84
C LEU A 101 15.60 -7.58 -0.26
N THR A 102 16.60 -7.46 -1.12
CA THR A 102 16.85 -8.44 -2.19
C THR A 102 17.27 -9.78 -1.60
N GLU A 103 18.11 -9.80 -0.57
CA GLU A 103 18.49 -11.02 0.14
C GLU A 103 17.30 -11.66 0.85
N ALA A 104 16.49 -10.86 1.58
CA ALA A 104 15.34 -11.34 2.32
C ALA A 104 14.23 -11.91 1.41
N PHE A 105 13.95 -11.23 0.29
CA PHE A 105 12.75 -11.49 -0.51
C PHE A 105 13.05 -12.02 -1.92
N GLY A 106 14.30 -12.17 -2.32
CA GLY A 106 14.70 -12.73 -3.61
C GLY A 106 14.40 -14.22 -3.80
N GLY A 107 13.97 -14.90 -2.74
CA GLY A 107 13.60 -16.31 -2.71
C GLY A 107 12.12 -16.54 -2.40
N SER A 108 11.70 -17.82 -2.38
CA SER A 108 10.35 -18.19 -1.94
C SER A 108 10.27 -18.16 -0.41
N SER A 109 9.39 -17.35 0.15
CA SER A 109 9.11 -17.29 1.59
C SER A 109 7.85 -18.11 1.92
N ALA A 110 8.02 -19.37 2.32
CA ALA A 110 6.90 -20.16 2.81
C ALA A 110 6.41 -19.59 4.17
N GLY A 111 5.08 -19.38 4.30
CA GLY A 111 4.48 -18.91 5.55
C GLY A 111 4.57 -17.40 5.80
N ALA A 112 4.99 -16.60 4.82
CA ALA A 112 5.09 -15.16 4.92
C ALA A 112 4.37 -14.45 3.76
N ALA A 113 3.98 -13.19 3.94
CA ALA A 113 3.49 -12.34 2.87
C ALA A 113 4.56 -12.17 1.79
N ARG A 114 4.13 -12.15 0.53
CA ARG A 114 5.04 -11.99 -0.61
C ARG A 114 5.41 -10.53 -0.81
N SER A 115 6.70 -10.22 -0.87
CA SER A 115 7.15 -8.97 -1.46
C SER A 115 6.86 -8.95 -2.96
N LEU A 116 6.31 -7.85 -3.45
CA LEU A 116 5.99 -7.64 -4.86
C LEU A 116 7.04 -6.77 -5.58
N GLY A 117 8.17 -6.55 -4.96
CA GLY A 117 9.23 -5.63 -5.34
C GLY A 117 9.43 -4.56 -4.28
N VAL A 118 9.99 -3.41 -4.63
CA VAL A 118 10.29 -2.31 -3.70
C VAL A 118 9.60 -1.02 -4.16
N HIS A 119 9.04 -0.26 -3.22
CA HIS A 119 8.62 1.12 -3.40
C HIS A 119 9.67 2.07 -2.82
N LEU A 120 10.16 3.01 -3.63
CA LEU A 120 11.01 4.10 -3.15
C LEU A 120 10.18 5.36 -2.94
N GLU A 121 10.00 5.78 -1.70
CA GLU A 121 9.35 7.04 -1.37
C GLU A 121 10.39 8.16 -1.23
N GLY A 122 10.63 8.83 -2.35
CA GLY A 122 11.73 9.77 -2.48
C GLY A 122 13.03 9.10 -3.00
N PRO A 123 14.16 9.80 -2.92
CA PRO A 123 14.44 11.09 -2.26
C PRO A 123 14.04 12.34 -3.07
N TYR A 124 13.41 12.17 -4.21
CA TYR A 124 13.06 13.22 -5.17
C TYR A 124 11.76 13.91 -4.78
N LEU A 125 11.75 14.51 -3.59
CA LEU A 125 10.60 15.12 -2.94
C LEU A 125 10.71 16.65 -2.89
N SER A 126 9.57 17.34 -2.82
CA SER A 126 9.54 18.79 -2.67
C SER A 126 10.16 19.25 -1.34
N PRO A 127 11.06 20.23 -1.34
CA PRO A 127 11.59 20.78 -0.08
C PRO A 127 10.52 21.46 0.77
N ARG A 128 9.35 21.75 0.18
CA ARG A 128 8.22 22.36 0.89
C ARG A 128 7.24 21.34 1.48
N ARG A 129 7.35 20.08 1.09
CA ARG A 129 6.37 19.02 1.40
C ARG A 129 7.05 17.73 1.86
N LEU A 130 8.13 17.84 2.59
CA LEU A 130 8.90 16.68 3.06
C LEU A 130 8.12 15.82 4.06
N GLY A 131 7.15 16.40 4.80
CA GLY A 131 6.53 15.66 5.88
C GLY A 131 7.56 15.24 6.92
N THR A 132 7.72 13.94 7.14
CA THR A 132 8.69 13.38 8.09
C THR A 132 10.04 13.01 7.44
N HIS A 133 10.17 13.13 6.11
CA HIS A 133 11.42 12.77 5.42
C HIS A 133 12.56 13.72 5.80
N PRO A 134 13.77 13.21 6.13
CA PRO A 134 14.92 14.02 6.51
C PRO A 134 15.34 14.98 5.38
N PRO A 135 15.38 16.31 5.63
CA PRO A 135 15.65 17.29 4.58
C PRO A 135 17.08 17.21 4.04
N GLU A 136 18.04 16.74 4.84
CA GLU A 136 19.44 16.58 4.47
C GLU A 136 19.69 15.52 3.40
N TYR A 137 18.78 14.55 3.26
CA TYR A 137 18.90 13.47 2.27
C TYR A 137 18.03 13.70 1.04
N ARG A 138 17.17 14.73 1.07
CA ARG A 138 16.37 15.14 -0.09
C ARG A 138 17.28 15.64 -1.21
N ARG A 139 16.99 15.26 -2.46
CA ARG A 139 17.71 15.73 -3.65
C ARG A 139 16.82 15.81 -4.87
N ASP A 140 17.33 16.47 -5.91
CA ASP A 140 16.63 16.52 -7.18
C ASP A 140 16.74 15.19 -7.94
N PRO A 141 15.83 14.89 -8.87
CA PRO A 141 15.83 13.68 -9.67
C PRO A 141 17.18 13.38 -10.33
N ASP A 142 17.73 12.21 -10.04
CA ASP A 142 18.96 11.69 -10.62
C ASP A 142 18.69 10.33 -11.29
N PRO A 143 18.61 10.29 -12.65
CA PRO A 143 18.36 9.05 -13.36
C PRO A 143 19.45 7.98 -13.17
N ASP A 144 20.71 8.39 -12.99
CA ASP A 144 21.84 7.45 -12.84
C ASP A 144 21.81 6.79 -11.45
N GLU A 145 21.50 7.55 -10.40
CA GLU A 145 21.28 7.04 -9.05
C GLU A 145 20.14 6.02 -9.03
N LEU A 146 18.98 6.39 -9.59
CA LEU A 146 17.83 5.49 -9.63
C LEU A 146 18.10 4.22 -10.46
N ALA A 147 18.82 4.36 -11.57
CA ALA A 147 19.26 3.21 -12.37
C ALA A 147 20.22 2.30 -11.58
N ALA A 148 21.06 2.86 -10.71
CA ALA A 148 21.91 2.09 -9.81
C ALA A 148 21.08 1.29 -8.79
N TRP A 149 20.07 1.89 -8.17
CA TRP A 149 19.17 1.21 -7.23
C TRP A 149 18.35 0.11 -7.90
N ARG A 150 17.85 0.34 -9.11
CA ARG A 150 17.12 -0.66 -9.90
C ARG A 150 17.97 -1.86 -10.35
N ARG A 151 19.29 -1.74 -10.32
CA ARG A 151 20.18 -2.89 -10.51
C ARG A 151 20.37 -3.70 -9.23
N ARG A 152 20.12 -3.12 -8.05
CA ARG A 152 20.23 -3.79 -6.75
C ARG A 152 18.96 -4.55 -6.37
N ALA A 153 17.81 -3.96 -6.65
CA ALA A 153 16.52 -4.52 -6.27
C ALA A 153 15.47 -4.30 -7.37
N ASP A 154 14.39 -5.07 -7.32
CA ASP A 154 13.23 -4.92 -8.19
C ASP A 154 12.38 -3.72 -7.72
N VAL A 155 12.77 -2.51 -8.14
CA VAL A 155 12.04 -1.28 -7.84
C VAL A 155 10.84 -1.18 -8.77
N VAL A 156 9.65 -1.46 -8.23
CA VAL A 156 8.38 -1.48 -8.99
C VAL A 156 7.57 -0.20 -8.84
N ALA A 157 7.82 0.59 -7.81
CA ALA A 157 7.14 1.85 -7.59
C ALA A 157 8.09 2.95 -7.08
N VAL A 158 7.86 4.19 -7.50
CA VAL A 158 8.63 5.36 -7.06
C VAL A 158 7.69 6.54 -6.82
N THR A 159 7.81 7.18 -5.66
CA THR A 159 7.12 8.45 -5.36
C THR A 159 8.03 9.63 -5.69
N ILE A 160 7.54 10.56 -6.51
CA ILE A 160 8.30 11.71 -7.02
C ILE A 160 7.44 12.98 -6.92
N ALA A 161 8.06 14.11 -6.57
CA ALA A 161 7.47 15.44 -6.70
C ALA A 161 7.66 15.96 -8.13
N PRO A 162 6.57 16.17 -8.90
CA PRO A 162 6.64 16.45 -10.34
C PRO A 162 7.16 17.83 -10.68
N GLU A 163 7.10 18.79 -9.75
CA GLU A 163 7.59 20.17 -9.93
C GLU A 163 9.12 20.28 -9.91
N LEU A 164 9.83 19.21 -9.51
CA LEU A 164 11.28 19.24 -9.44
C LEU A 164 11.93 19.27 -10.83
N PRO A 165 13.08 19.95 -10.98
CA PRO A 165 13.81 19.96 -12.24
C PRO A 165 14.11 18.54 -12.74
N GLY A 166 13.74 18.23 -13.98
CA GLY A 166 13.95 16.90 -14.58
C GLY A 166 12.94 15.82 -14.22
N ALA A 167 12.05 16.07 -13.24
CA ALA A 167 11.09 15.08 -12.74
C ALA A 167 10.19 14.50 -13.83
N VAL A 168 9.60 15.34 -14.69
CA VAL A 168 8.70 14.88 -15.77
C VAL A 168 9.44 13.97 -16.77
N GLY A 169 10.71 14.27 -17.05
CA GLY A 169 11.56 13.42 -17.89
C GLY A 169 11.82 12.05 -17.27
N LEU A 170 12.11 12.02 -15.97
CA LEU A 170 12.30 10.78 -15.20
C LEU A 170 11.00 9.98 -15.11
N VAL A 171 9.85 10.62 -14.85
CA VAL A 171 8.52 9.99 -14.88
C VAL A 171 8.30 9.25 -16.20
N LYS A 172 8.57 9.92 -17.33
CA LYS A 172 8.40 9.33 -18.66
C LYS A 172 9.29 8.11 -18.88
N SER A 173 10.56 8.18 -18.45
CA SER A 173 11.50 7.04 -18.55
C SER A 173 10.99 5.86 -17.74
N LEU A 174 10.70 6.06 -16.46
CA LEU A 174 10.23 5.03 -15.55
C LEU A 174 8.94 4.37 -16.02
N ALA A 175 7.96 5.16 -16.43
CA ALA A 175 6.69 4.65 -16.94
C ALA A 175 6.87 3.81 -18.22
N SER A 176 7.78 4.21 -19.11
CA SER A 176 8.10 3.42 -20.33
C SER A 176 8.78 2.09 -20.02
N GLU A 177 9.38 1.94 -18.84
CA GLU A 177 10.05 0.74 -18.36
C GLU A 177 9.16 -0.09 -17.42
N GLY A 178 7.87 0.28 -17.29
CA GLY A 178 6.89 -0.46 -16.49
C GLY A 178 6.93 -0.17 -14.99
N VAL A 179 7.70 0.82 -14.53
CA VAL A 179 7.73 1.23 -13.13
C VAL A 179 6.50 2.10 -12.84
N LEU A 180 5.77 1.79 -11.77
CA LEU A 180 4.68 2.62 -11.29
C LEU A 180 5.21 3.94 -10.74
N VAL A 181 4.88 5.05 -11.36
CA VAL A 181 5.20 6.36 -10.82
C VAL A 181 4.01 6.92 -10.09
N SER A 182 4.23 7.21 -8.80
CA SER A 182 3.30 7.90 -7.90
C SER A 182 3.75 9.34 -7.70
N LEU A 183 2.82 10.28 -7.75
CA LEU A 183 3.12 11.66 -7.38
C LEU A 183 2.80 11.87 -5.89
N GLY A 184 3.74 12.44 -5.15
CA GLY A 184 3.58 12.67 -3.72
C GLY A 184 4.65 13.58 -3.15
N HIS A 185 4.50 13.98 -1.90
CA HIS A 185 5.42 14.90 -1.23
C HIS A 185 5.74 16.13 -2.10
N SER A 186 4.70 16.79 -2.59
CA SER A 186 4.77 17.72 -3.71
C SER A 186 3.99 19.00 -3.44
N ASP A 187 4.57 20.11 -3.79
CA ASP A 187 3.91 21.42 -3.81
C ASP A 187 3.45 21.82 -5.23
N ALA A 188 3.33 20.83 -6.13
CA ALA A 188 2.99 21.05 -7.54
C ALA A 188 1.66 21.76 -7.69
N THR A 189 1.60 22.63 -8.69
CA THR A 189 0.37 23.14 -9.26
C THR A 189 -0.36 22.01 -10.02
N ALA A 190 -1.65 22.20 -10.29
CA ALA A 190 -2.40 21.25 -11.12
C ALA A 190 -1.84 21.10 -12.54
N HIS A 191 -1.21 22.15 -13.07
CA HIS A 191 -0.56 22.10 -14.37
C HIS A 191 0.68 21.20 -14.36
N GLU A 192 1.59 21.38 -13.39
CA GLU A 192 2.79 20.54 -13.23
C GLU A 192 2.43 19.07 -12.98
N ALA A 193 1.45 18.83 -12.12
CA ALA A 193 0.90 17.48 -11.90
C ALA A 193 0.33 16.87 -13.19
N GLY A 194 -0.42 17.68 -13.98
CA GLY A 194 -0.97 17.28 -15.27
C GLY A 194 0.10 16.83 -16.26
N LEU A 195 1.21 17.57 -16.37
CA LEU A 195 2.35 17.20 -17.22
C LEU A 195 2.97 15.84 -16.81
N ALA A 196 3.07 15.58 -15.51
CA ALA A 196 3.60 14.31 -15.03
C ALA A 196 2.62 13.15 -15.26
N PHE A 197 1.32 13.35 -15.09
CA PHE A 197 0.31 12.34 -15.47
C PHE A 197 0.34 12.04 -16.97
N ASP A 198 0.45 13.07 -17.82
CA ASP A 198 0.57 12.89 -19.27
C ASP A 198 1.89 12.19 -19.65
N ALA A 199 2.94 12.33 -18.84
CA ALA A 199 4.21 11.63 -19.00
C ALA A 199 4.16 10.17 -18.53
N GLY A 200 3.11 9.75 -17.81
CA GLY A 200 2.88 8.35 -17.45
C GLY A 200 2.75 8.05 -15.96
N ALA A 201 2.77 9.05 -15.07
CA ALA A 201 2.38 8.82 -13.67
C ALA A 201 0.93 8.32 -13.61
N ARG A 202 0.63 7.37 -12.71
CA ARG A 202 -0.69 6.70 -12.65
C ARG A 202 -1.37 6.78 -11.30
N THR A 203 -0.68 7.27 -10.28
CA THR A 203 -1.22 7.32 -8.93
C THR A 203 -0.67 8.50 -8.15
N VAL A 204 -1.28 8.77 -7.00
CA VAL A 204 -0.79 9.70 -5.98
C VAL A 204 -0.67 8.99 -4.65
N THR A 205 0.44 9.21 -3.96
CA THR A 205 0.77 8.63 -2.67
C THR A 205 -0.03 9.33 -1.58
N HIS A 206 -0.69 8.62 -0.67
CA HIS A 206 -1.45 9.11 0.50
C HIS A 206 -2.09 10.50 0.29
N LEU A 207 -3.03 10.57 -0.67
CA LEU A 207 -3.66 11.81 -1.16
C LEU A 207 -3.95 12.82 -0.03
N PHE A 208 -3.64 14.10 -0.26
CA PHE A 208 -3.67 15.27 0.63
C PHE A 208 -2.51 15.38 1.62
N ASN A 209 -1.85 14.29 2.00
CA ASN A 209 -0.78 14.33 2.97
C ASN A 209 0.53 14.77 2.31
N ALA A 210 1.22 15.74 2.91
CA ALA A 210 2.42 16.35 2.35
C ALA A 210 2.27 16.81 0.88
N MET A 211 1.14 17.44 0.56
CA MET A 211 0.81 17.96 -0.79
C MET A 211 0.40 19.42 -0.76
N SER A 212 0.42 20.07 -1.97
CA SER A 212 -0.27 21.33 -2.17
C SER A 212 -1.75 21.20 -1.83
N PRO A 213 -2.40 22.22 -1.23
CA PRO A 213 -3.80 22.13 -0.84
C PRO A 213 -4.76 22.13 -2.04
N LEU A 214 -5.91 21.47 -1.88
CA LEU A 214 -7.02 21.59 -2.83
C LEU A 214 -7.74 22.93 -2.61
N HIS A 215 -7.50 23.90 -3.46
CA HIS A 215 -8.18 25.18 -3.46
C HIS A 215 -8.99 25.37 -4.76
N HIS A 216 -10.16 26.00 -4.68
CA HIS A 216 -11.10 26.09 -5.81
C HIS A 216 -10.59 26.84 -7.05
N ARG A 217 -9.52 27.63 -6.95
CA ARG A 217 -8.83 28.30 -8.06
C ARG A 217 -7.42 27.77 -8.31
N GLU A 218 -6.85 27.10 -7.33
CA GLU A 218 -5.49 26.50 -7.36
C GLU A 218 -5.60 25.06 -6.84
N PRO A 219 -6.14 24.13 -7.67
CA PRO A 219 -6.53 22.82 -7.16
C PRO A 219 -5.35 21.91 -6.76
N GLY A 220 -4.12 22.30 -7.09
CA GLY A 220 -2.92 21.59 -6.72
C GLY A 220 -2.86 20.15 -7.25
N LEU A 221 -1.94 19.36 -6.70
CA LEU A 221 -1.82 17.95 -7.03
C LEU A 221 -3.11 17.15 -6.70
N PRO A 222 -3.77 17.35 -5.53
CA PRO A 222 -4.98 16.60 -5.22
C PRO A 222 -6.12 16.85 -6.21
N GLY A 223 -6.34 18.11 -6.61
CA GLY A 223 -7.38 18.44 -7.57
C GLY A 223 -7.09 17.90 -8.97
N ALA A 224 -5.83 17.93 -9.40
CA ALA A 224 -5.42 17.33 -10.67
C ALA A 224 -5.66 15.82 -10.68
N ALA A 225 -5.32 15.11 -9.61
CA ALA A 225 -5.51 13.66 -9.49
C ALA A 225 -7.00 13.27 -9.48
N LEU A 226 -7.82 13.98 -8.69
CA LEU A 226 -9.25 13.68 -8.58
C LEU A 226 -10.00 13.93 -9.87
N ALA A 227 -9.59 14.94 -10.65
CA ALA A 227 -10.22 15.29 -11.93
C ALA A 227 -9.89 14.33 -13.09
N ARG A 228 -8.86 13.46 -12.94
CA ARG A 228 -8.42 12.56 -14.01
C ARG A 228 -8.95 11.14 -13.81
N PRO A 229 -9.68 10.58 -14.78
CA PRO A 229 -10.26 9.22 -14.67
C PRO A 229 -9.21 8.10 -14.77
N ASP A 230 -8.03 8.40 -15.28
CA ASP A 230 -6.89 7.48 -15.46
C ASP A 230 -5.90 7.46 -14.28
N VAL A 231 -6.16 8.25 -13.24
CA VAL A 231 -5.31 8.35 -12.05
C VAL A 231 -5.97 7.66 -10.86
N VAL A 232 -5.26 6.73 -10.25
CA VAL A 232 -5.65 6.05 -9.00
C VAL A 232 -5.21 6.91 -7.81
N VAL A 233 -6.00 6.98 -6.76
CA VAL A 233 -5.66 7.71 -5.54
C VAL A 233 -5.44 6.75 -4.38
N GLN A 234 -4.33 6.90 -3.65
CA GLN A 234 -4.04 6.09 -2.47
C GLN A 234 -4.47 6.86 -1.22
N LEU A 235 -5.12 6.18 -0.28
CA LEU A 235 -5.62 6.76 0.97
C LEU A 235 -5.13 5.96 2.17
N VAL A 236 -4.81 6.68 3.26
CA VAL A 236 -4.57 6.12 4.59
C VAL A 236 -5.81 6.39 5.44
N LEU A 237 -6.53 5.35 5.84
CA LEU A 237 -7.79 5.46 6.60
C LEU A 237 -7.60 5.04 8.07
N ASP A 238 -6.72 5.72 8.77
CA ASP A 238 -6.40 5.48 10.19
C ASP A 238 -7.21 6.36 11.17
N GLY A 239 -8.07 7.26 10.64
CA GLY A 239 -8.82 8.22 11.43
C GLY A 239 -8.04 9.49 11.82
N HIS A 240 -6.75 9.58 11.46
CA HIS A 240 -5.87 10.72 11.77
C HIS A 240 -5.46 11.50 10.51
N HIS A 241 -5.18 10.82 9.41
CA HIS A 241 -4.71 11.42 8.17
C HIS A 241 -5.80 12.17 7.41
N LEU A 242 -7.04 11.70 7.45
CA LEU A 242 -8.15 12.27 6.70
C LEU A 242 -9.41 12.40 7.56
N ALA A 243 -10.06 13.56 7.49
CA ALA A 243 -11.37 13.74 8.10
C ALA A 243 -12.43 12.89 7.35
N PRO A 244 -13.46 12.37 8.04
CA PRO A 244 -14.51 11.55 7.44
C PRO A 244 -15.18 12.18 6.22
N GLU A 245 -15.41 13.50 6.24
CA GLU A 245 -16.02 14.24 5.14
C GLU A 245 -15.12 14.23 3.90
N VAL A 246 -13.81 14.37 4.08
CA VAL A 246 -12.81 14.33 3.00
C VAL A 246 -12.79 12.95 2.35
N VAL A 247 -12.81 11.88 3.15
CA VAL A 247 -12.87 10.50 2.64
C VAL A 247 -14.10 10.31 1.76
N ARG A 248 -15.30 10.73 2.21
CA ARG A 248 -16.53 10.61 1.41
C ARG A 248 -16.48 11.41 0.12
N VAL A 249 -15.91 12.62 0.12
CA VAL A 249 -15.72 13.45 -1.08
C VAL A 249 -14.77 12.77 -2.05
N VAL A 250 -13.63 12.26 -1.58
CA VAL A 250 -12.66 11.55 -2.42
C VAL A 250 -13.29 10.31 -3.02
N TRP A 251 -13.99 9.50 -2.21
CA TRP A 251 -14.60 8.26 -2.69
C TRP A 251 -15.65 8.50 -3.78
N ALA A 252 -16.44 9.57 -3.62
CA ALA A 252 -17.42 9.97 -4.64
C ALA A 252 -16.73 10.47 -5.94
N ALA A 253 -15.64 11.25 -5.82
CA ALA A 253 -14.92 11.80 -6.97
C ALA A 253 -14.05 10.76 -7.69
N ALA A 254 -13.48 9.80 -6.95
CA ALA A 254 -12.56 8.79 -7.48
C ALA A 254 -13.14 7.37 -7.44
N ARG A 255 -14.47 7.24 -7.60
CA ARG A 255 -15.15 5.94 -7.54
C ARG A 255 -14.50 4.91 -8.45
N GLY A 256 -14.18 3.72 -7.89
CA GLY A 256 -13.47 2.66 -8.60
C GLY A 256 -11.98 2.90 -8.82
N ARG A 257 -11.43 4.01 -8.34
CA ARG A 257 -10.02 4.41 -8.49
C ARG A 257 -9.32 4.67 -7.15
N VAL A 258 -9.89 4.18 -6.05
CA VAL A 258 -9.30 4.28 -4.71
C VAL A 258 -8.53 3.00 -4.41
N VAL A 259 -7.33 3.15 -3.89
CA VAL A 259 -6.51 2.11 -3.26
C VAL A 259 -6.29 2.52 -1.81
N LEU A 260 -6.52 1.61 -0.87
CA LEU A 260 -6.14 1.80 0.52
C LEU A 260 -4.73 1.26 0.72
N VAL A 261 -3.90 2.07 1.37
CA VAL A 261 -2.56 1.71 1.82
C VAL A 261 -2.46 1.97 3.32
N THR A 262 -1.56 1.28 3.98
CA THR A 262 -1.35 1.55 5.40
C THR A 262 -0.41 2.71 5.63
N ASP A 263 0.61 2.87 4.82
CA ASP A 263 1.77 3.70 5.16
C ASP A 263 2.32 3.31 6.54
N ALA A 264 2.31 2.00 6.81
CA ALA A 264 2.64 1.42 8.10
C ALA A 264 4.11 1.66 8.46
N THR A 265 4.33 2.01 9.71
CA THR A 265 5.65 2.06 10.33
C THR A 265 5.87 0.85 11.26
N ALA A 266 7.01 0.77 11.91
CA ALA A 266 7.29 -0.23 12.94
C ALA A 266 6.21 -0.30 14.06
N ALA A 267 5.41 0.75 14.21
CA ALA A 267 4.33 0.81 15.20
C ALA A 267 3.12 -0.05 14.84
N ALA A 268 2.86 -0.30 13.56
CA ALA A 268 1.71 -1.07 13.13
C ALA A 268 1.76 -2.50 13.69
N GLY A 269 0.63 -2.98 14.22
CA GLY A 269 0.56 -4.26 14.91
C GLY A 269 1.18 -4.28 16.31
N ARG A 270 1.53 -3.11 16.88
CA ARG A 270 2.08 -2.97 18.25
C ARG A 270 1.23 -2.01 19.09
N PRO A 271 1.27 -2.15 20.43
CA PRO A 271 0.72 -1.13 21.32
C PRO A 271 1.43 0.22 21.13
N ASP A 272 0.77 1.31 21.54
CA ASP A 272 1.35 2.64 21.64
C ASP A 272 2.71 2.63 22.32
N GLY A 273 3.62 3.52 21.89
CA GLY A 273 4.98 3.54 22.39
C GLY A 273 5.93 4.34 21.50
N ARG A 274 7.22 4.05 21.64
CA ARG A 274 8.28 4.69 20.84
C ARG A 274 8.83 3.73 19.80
N PHE A 275 8.98 4.26 18.59
CA PHE A 275 9.49 3.53 17.44
C PHE A 275 10.46 4.40 16.64
N ALA A 276 10.89 3.90 15.49
CA ALA A 276 11.69 4.64 14.53
C ALA A 276 11.17 4.42 13.10
N LEU A 277 11.52 5.36 12.23
CA LEU A 277 11.36 5.28 10.78
C LEU A 277 12.67 5.83 10.17
N GLY A 278 13.59 4.95 9.83
CA GLY A 278 14.97 5.35 9.54
C GLY A 278 15.57 6.11 10.72
N ASP A 279 16.09 7.30 10.44
CA ASP A 279 16.67 8.18 11.49
C ASP A 279 15.62 8.99 12.26
N VAL A 280 14.32 8.85 11.94
CA VAL A 280 13.26 9.65 12.56
C VAL A 280 12.69 8.92 13.77
N ALA A 281 12.76 9.55 14.94
CA ALA A 281 12.09 9.05 16.15
C ALA A 281 10.58 9.28 16.06
N LEU A 282 9.81 8.25 16.44
CA LEU A 282 8.36 8.26 16.44
C LEU A 282 7.80 8.03 17.84
N ASP A 283 6.81 8.83 18.21
CA ASP A 283 5.94 8.61 19.37
C ASP A 283 4.53 8.25 18.90
N VAL A 284 3.94 7.20 19.49
CA VAL A 284 2.58 6.75 19.18
C VAL A 284 1.70 6.92 20.39
N THR A 285 0.60 7.64 20.22
CA THR A 285 -0.40 7.87 21.26
C THR A 285 -1.79 7.81 20.62
N ASP A 286 -2.69 7.01 21.20
CA ASP A 286 -4.04 6.77 20.67
C ASP A 286 -4.03 6.35 19.18
N GLY A 287 -3.02 5.55 18.77
CA GLY A 287 -2.84 5.08 17.40
C GLY A 287 -2.29 6.13 16.43
N ALA A 288 -2.16 7.40 16.83
CA ALA A 288 -1.55 8.45 16.01
C ALA A 288 -0.03 8.39 16.11
N VAL A 289 0.65 8.20 14.97
CA VAL A 289 2.11 8.18 14.86
C VAL A 289 2.61 9.59 14.55
N ARG A 290 3.52 10.11 15.37
CA ARG A 290 4.05 11.46 15.21
C ARG A 290 5.57 11.48 15.36
N ASN A 291 6.22 12.37 14.62
CA ASN A 291 7.63 12.68 14.80
C ASN A 291 7.83 13.70 15.97
N SER A 292 9.09 14.04 16.25
CA SER A 292 9.46 14.99 17.30
C SER A 292 8.83 16.40 17.15
N ASP A 293 8.48 16.79 15.93
CA ASP A 293 7.84 18.08 15.64
C ASP A 293 6.30 18.03 15.78
N GLY A 294 5.76 16.86 16.13
CA GLY A 294 4.32 16.62 16.29
C GLY A 294 3.57 16.39 14.96
N ALA A 295 4.28 16.33 13.84
CA ALA A 295 3.68 16.01 12.55
C ALA A 295 3.38 14.49 12.44
N LEU A 296 2.32 14.13 11.71
CA LEU A 296 2.06 12.72 11.38
C LEU A 296 3.23 12.14 10.57
N ALA A 297 3.57 10.89 10.84
CA ALA A 297 4.75 10.22 10.30
C ALA A 297 4.45 8.75 10.00
N GLY A 298 3.86 8.48 8.84
CA GLY A 298 3.25 7.19 8.53
C GLY A 298 2.15 6.82 9.53
N SER A 299 1.81 5.55 9.64
CA SER A 299 0.70 5.11 10.48
C SER A 299 1.03 3.89 11.34
N ALA A 300 0.13 3.61 12.31
CA ALA A 300 0.03 2.34 13.02
C ALA A 300 -1.13 1.46 12.46
N LEU A 301 -1.69 1.83 11.32
CA LEU A 301 -2.84 1.20 10.69
C LEU A 301 -2.49 -0.22 10.21
N THR A 302 -3.45 -1.13 10.36
CA THR A 302 -3.43 -2.42 9.64
C THR A 302 -4.42 -2.36 8.47
N LEU A 303 -4.11 -3.06 7.38
CA LEU A 303 -4.97 -2.98 6.19
C LEU A 303 -6.37 -3.58 6.45
N SER A 304 -6.49 -4.58 7.34
CA SER A 304 -7.79 -5.09 7.78
C SER A 304 -8.60 -4.06 8.57
N ALA A 305 -7.95 -3.21 9.39
CA ALA A 305 -8.64 -2.11 10.07
C ALA A 305 -9.10 -1.03 9.08
N ALA A 306 -8.32 -0.76 8.02
CA ALA A 306 -8.72 0.18 6.97
C ALA A 306 -10.06 -0.22 6.29
N ILE A 307 -10.32 -1.53 6.13
CA ILE A 307 -11.61 -2.03 5.59
C ILE A 307 -12.76 -1.66 6.53
N VAL A 308 -12.59 -1.94 7.83
CA VAL A 308 -13.60 -1.62 8.86
C VAL A 308 -13.87 -0.11 8.88
N ASN A 309 -12.82 0.69 8.93
CA ASN A 309 -12.92 2.15 8.93
C ASN A 309 -13.64 2.68 7.68
N ALA A 310 -13.38 2.11 6.50
CA ALA A 310 -14.08 2.49 5.28
C ALA A 310 -15.58 2.18 5.37
N VAL A 311 -15.95 1.00 5.85
CA VAL A 311 -17.37 0.59 6.00
C VAL A 311 -18.08 1.45 7.05
N GLU A 312 -17.45 1.76 8.17
CA GLU A 312 -18.00 2.67 9.21
C GLU A 312 -18.21 4.09 8.68
N LEU A 313 -17.41 4.53 7.72
CA LEU A 313 -17.59 5.80 7.01
C LEU A 313 -18.72 5.77 5.97
N GLY A 314 -19.40 4.62 5.80
CA GLY A 314 -20.50 4.42 4.86
C GLY A 314 -20.07 4.07 3.44
N ILE A 315 -18.81 3.65 3.24
CA ILE A 315 -18.33 3.14 1.97
C ILE A 315 -18.87 1.72 1.75
N ASP A 316 -19.30 1.45 0.53
CA ASP A 316 -19.76 0.10 0.15
C ASP A 316 -18.67 -0.94 0.41
N SER A 317 -19.06 -2.05 1.06
CA SER A 317 -18.09 -3.05 1.50
C SER A 317 -17.36 -3.75 0.34
N VAL A 318 -17.98 -3.87 -0.82
CA VAL A 318 -17.34 -4.43 -2.02
C VAL A 318 -16.30 -3.45 -2.56
N GLU A 319 -16.62 -2.15 -2.58
CA GLU A 319 -15.66 -1.11 -2.98
C GLU A 319 -14.48 -1.06 -2.02
N ALA A 320 -14.71 -1.15 -0.69
CA ALA A 320 -13.65 -1.19 0.32
C ALA A 320 -12.73 -2.42 0.13
N LEU A 321 -13.30 -3.58 -0.13
CA LEU A 321 -12.53 -4.80 -0.38
C LEU A 321 -11.75 -4.75 -1.69
N ARG A 322 -12.32 -4.20 -2.76
CA ARG A 322 -11.58 -3.97 -4.01
C ARG A 322 -10.37 -3.07 -3.79
N ALA A 323 -10.52 -2.02 -2.97
CA ALA A 323 -9.47 -1.04 -2.69
C ALA A 323 -8.26 -1.62 -1.94
N VAL A 324 -8.37 -2.83 -1.37
CA VAL A 324 -7.27 -3.54 -0.67
C VAL A 324 -6.92 -4.89 -1.32
N THR A 325 -7.51 -5.23 -2.45
CA THR A 325 -7.27 -6.52 -3.15
C THR A 325 -6.97 -6.30 -4.63
N SER A 326 -8.00 -6.31 -5.49
CA SER A 326 -7.83 -6.24 -6.95
C SER A 326 -7.35 -4.87 -7.45
N ALA A 327 -7.72 -3.77 -6.80
CA ALA A 327 -7.30 -2.43 -7.23
C ALA A 327 -5.79 -2.21 -7.05
N PRO A 328 -5.18 -2.45 -5.87
CA PRO A 328 -3.73 -2.33 -5.74
C PRO A 328 -2.96 -3.32 -6.63
N ALA A 329 -3.44 -4.55 -6.79
CA ALA A 329 -2.83 -5.52 -7.68
C ALA A 329 -2.82 -5.04 -9.16
N ALA A 330 -3.96 -4.55 -9.63
CA ALA A 330 -4.08 -4.00 -10.98
C ALA A 330 -3.20 -2.76 -11.19
N LEU A 331 -3.07 -1.90 -10.16
CA LEU A 331 -2.25 -0.68 -10.22
C LEU A 331 -0.77 -0.99 -10.47
N ILE A 332 -0.26 -2.09 -9.92
CA ILE A 332 1.14 -2.56 -10.14
C ILE A 332 1.24 -3.61 -11.24
N GLY A 333 0.18 -3.83 -12.04
CA GLY A 333 0.19 -4.76 -13.17
C GLY A 333 0.28 -6.24 -12.80
N ARG A 334 -0.19 -6.65 -11.60
CA ARG A 334 -0.18 -8.04 -11.12
C ARG A 334 -1.55 -8.67 -11.24
N ASP A 335 -1.61 -9.88 -11.76
CA ASP A 335 -2.82 -10.69 -11.94
C ASP A 335 -2.80 -12.00 -11.13
N ASP A 336 -1.75 -12.22 -10.38
CA ASP A 336 -1.51 -13.39 -9.52
C ASP A 336 -1.71 -13.13 -8.02
N VAL A 337 -1.99 -11.88 -7.63
CA VAL A 337 -2.34 -11.45 -6.27
C VAL A 337 -3.65 -10.67 -6.27
N GLY A 338 -4.31 -10.56 -5.12
CA GLY A 338 -5.59 -9.83 -5.00
C GLY A 338 -6.72 -10.47 -5.81
N VAL A 339 -6.62 -11.75 -6.16
CA VAL A 339 -7.59 -12.49 -6.97
C VAL A 339 -8.05 -13.76 -6.26
N LEU A 340 -9.32 -14.11 -6.45
CA LEU A 340 -9.93 -15.31 -5.90
C LEU A 340 -10.68 -16.04 -7.02
N ARG A 341 -9.97 -16.92 -7.72
CA ARG A 341 -10.53 -17.72 -8.84
C ARG A 341 -9.92 -19.12 -8.84
N PRO A 342 -10.61 -20.14 -9.42
CA PRO A 342 -10.05 -21.47 -9.53
C PRO A 342 -8.66 -21.45 -10.19
N GLY A 343 -7.69 -22.13 -9.56
CA GLY A 343 -6.30 -22.19 -9.99
C GLY A 343 -5.41 -21.06 -9.45
N SER A 344 -5.96 -19.97 -8.87
CA SER A 344 -5.14 -18.98 -8.18
C SER A 344 -4.57 -19.56 -6.89
N ARG A 345 -3.47 -18.97 -6.40
CA ARG A 345 -2.91 -19.32 -5.10
C ARG A 345 -3.95 -19.13 -4.00
N GLY A 346 -3.98 -20.03 -3.05
CA GLY A 346 -4.90 -20.04 -1.91
C GLY A 346 -4.59 -18.98 -0.85
N ASP A 347 -4.33 -17.75 -1.28
CA ASP A 347 -4.18 -16.57 -0.44
C ASP A 347 -5.56 -15.93 -0.27
N VAL A 348 -6.21 -16.19 0.85
CA VAL A 348 -7.61 -15.83 1.08
C VAL A 348 -7.79 -15.26 2.47
N THR A 349 -8.57 -14.19 2.58
CA THR A 349 -9.07 -13.66 3.85
C THR A 349 -10.53 -14.06 4.05
N VAL A 350 -10.88 -14.44 5.26
CA VAL A 350 -12.26 -14.65 5.68
C VAL A 350 -12.64 -13.57 6.67
N LEU A 351 -13.70 -12.83 6.34
CA LEU A 351 -14.23 -11.73 7.14
C LEU A 351 -15.64 -12.09 7.62
N ASP A 352 -16.06 -11.53 8.75
CA ASP A 352 -17.44 -11.64 9.23
C ASP A 352 -18.37 -10.59 8.61
N ASP A 353 -19.59 -10.49 9.15
CA ASP A 353 -20.63 -9.57 8.70
C ASP A 353 -20.22 -8.09 8.85
N ASP A 354 -19.43 -7.77 9.87
CA ASP A 354 -18.91 -6.43 10.14
C ASP A 354 -17.58 -6.15 9.41
N ARG A 355 -17.16 -7.07 8.54
CA ARG A 355 -15.90 -7.01 7.78
C ARG A 355 -14.64 -7.11 8.65
N VAL A 356 -14.78 -7.60 9.87
CA VAL A 356 -13.64 -7.90 10.75
C VAL A 356 -12.97 -9.19 10.28
N LEU A 357 -11.66 -9.15 10.14
CA LEU A 357 -10.85 -10.30 9.75
C LEU A 357 -10.97 -11.43 10.79
N ARG A 358 -11.24 -12.63 10.33
CA ARG A 358 -11.36 -13.85 11.15
C ARG A 358 -10.26 -14.86 10.91
N THR A 359 -9.83 -14.99 9.66
CA THR A 359 -8.77 -15.95 9.30
C THR A 359 -8.13 -15.49 8.00
N THR A 360 -6.83 -15.65 7.92
CA THR A 360 -6.08 -15.55 6.66
C THR A 360 -5.60 -16.93 6.28
N TYR A 361 -5.74 -17.29 5.02
CA TYR A 361 -5.08 -18.44 4.42
C TYR A 361 -3.94 -17.95 3.55
N LEU A 362 -2.78 -18.51 3.75
CA LEU A 362 -1.59 -18.22 2.96
C LEU A 362 -1.16 -19.50 2.23
N GLY A 363 -1.29 -19.55 0.90
CA GLY A 363 -1.08 -20.78 0.14
C GLY A 363 -1.94 -21.94 0.68
N GLY A 364 -3.21 -21.68 1.00
CA GLY A 364 -4.15 -22.68 1.51
C GLY A 364 -3.98 -23.09 2.97
N VAL A 365 -2.96 -22.57 3.67
CA VAL A 365 -2.69 -22.86 5.08
C VAL A 365 -3.24 -21.71 5.94
N PRO A 366 -4.09 -21.98 6.95
CA PRO A 366 -4.57 -20.94 7.84
C PRO A 366 -3.43 -20.39 8.68
N VAL A 367 -3.37 -19.08 8.79
CA VAL A 367 -2.47 -18.37 9.72
C VAL A 367 -3.21 -18.19 11.04
N ALA A 368 -2.52 -18.54 12.12
CA ALA A 368 -3.06 -18.50 13.48
C ALA A 368 -3.06 -17.07 14.06
#